data_09e0ba85918c233cbeb78f0d49fd8389
#
_entry.id   09e0ba85918c233cbeb78f0d49fd8389
#
_cell.length_a   1.000
_cell.length_b   1.000
_cell.length_c   1.000
_cell.angle_alpha   90.00
_cell.angle_beta   90.00
_cell.angle_gamma   90.00
#
_symmetry.space_group_name_H-M   'P 1'
#
loop_
_entity.id
_entity.type
_entity.pdbx_description
1 polymer ?
#
loop_
_entity_poly.entity_id
_entity_poly.type
_entity_poly.pdbx_seq_one_letter_code
_entity_poly.pdbx_strand_id
1 'polypeptide(L)'
;IPDHIMRPAKKSIEFFDSKMGDYFNFHPNTMGTFLEINKLSSIVRASKKGIMIGDSSLVGAACTFWQQLAVGNEASWVEAMEKPQENDSFLNCVIDKATDLNSEGKVEVNFKPGFGLKVDEKKLLSLADSHLNI
;
A
#
# COMPACT_ATOMS: atom_id res chain seq x y z
N ILE A 1 13.90 -7.93 -8.69
CA ILE A 1 12.95 -6.82 -8.46
C ILE A 1 13.70 -5.68 -7.80
N PRO A 2 13.94 -4.55 -8.47
CA PRO A 2 14.46 -3.34 -7.83
C PRO A 2 13.49 -2.83 -6.76
N ASP A 3 14.03 -2.37 -5.64
CA ASP A 3 13.27 -1.90 -4.48
C ASP A 3 13.91 -0.63 -3.88
N HIS A 4 14.69 -0.75 -2.83
CA HIS A 4 15.25 0.39 -2.09
C HIS A 4 16.03 1.40 -2.94
N ILE A 5 16.70 0.95 -3.98
CA ILE A 5 17.47 1.81 -4.88
C ILE A 5 16.61 2.79 -5.67
N MET A 6 15.32 2.53 -5.79
CA MET A 6 14.37 3.36 -6.52
C MET A 6 13.81 4.53 -5.69
N ARG A 7 14.20 4.66 -4.45
CA ARG A 7 13.72 5.69 -3.53
C ARG A 7 14.65 6.91 -3.51
N PRO A 8 14.15 8.13 -3.57
CA PRO A 8 12.76 8.55 -3.81
C PRO A 8 12.33 8.37 -5.29
N ALA A 9 11.06 8.62 -5.57
CA ALA A 9 10.42 8.38 -6.87
C ALA A 9 11.20 8.87 -8.10
N LYS A 10 11.83 10.04 -8.01
CA LYS A 10 12.64 10.60 -9.11
C LYS A 10 13.81 9.71 -9.54
N LYS A 11 14.33 8.86 -8.66
CA LYS A 11 15.40 7.91 -8.99
C LYS A 11 14.88 6.71 -9.78
N SER A 12 13.60 6.38 -9.63
CA SER A 12 13.02 5.21 -10.29
C SER A 12 13.16 5.26 -11.80
N ILE A 13 13.08 6.46 -12.40
CA ILE A 13 13.11 6.66 -13.84
C ILE A 13 14.44 6.15 -14.43
N GLU A 14 15.54 6.28 -13.70
CA GLU A 14 16.87 5.83 -14.13
C GLU A 14 16.94 4.31 -14.33
N PHE A 15 16.03 3.56 -13.68
CA PHE A 15 16.05 2.11 -13.68
C PHE A 15 15.03 1.46 -14.63
N PHE A 16 14.03 2.20 -15.10
CA PHE A 16 12.98 1.62 -15.95
C PHE A 16 13.47 1.13 -17.31
N ASP A 17 14.48 1.79 -17.84
CA ASP A 17 15.12 1.42 -19.12
C ASP A 17 16.27 0.43 -18.94
N SER A 18 16.61 0.10 -17.71
CA SER A 18 17.69 -0.82 -17.39
C SER A 18 17.22 -2.28 -17.48
N LYS A 19 18.17 -3.18 -17.71
CA LYS A 19 17.92 -4.63 -17.62
C LYS A 19 17.89 -5.13 -16.16
N MET A 20 17.61 -4.28 -15.19
CA MET A 20 17.68 -4.61 -13.78
C MET A 20 16.54 -5.50 -13.29
N GLY A 21 15.48 -5.65 -14.05
CA GLY A 21 14.38 -6.53 -13.69
C GLY A 21 13.15 -6.34 -14.56
N ASP A 22 12.21 -7.27 -14.41
CA ASP A 22 10.93 -7.28 -15.11
C ASP A 22 9.79 -6.72 -14.25
N TYR A 23 10.01 -6.60 -12.95
CA TYR A 23 9.07 -6.06 -11.98
C TYR A 23 9.75 -5.01 -11.11
N PHE A 24 9.01 -3.98 -10.73
CA PHE A 24 9.48 -2.89 -9.89
C PHE A 24 8.62 -2.79 -8.64
N ASN A 25 9.28 -2.78 -7.47
CA ASN A 25 8.59 -2.68 -6.19
C ASN A 25 8.49 -1.23 -5.74
N PHE A 26 7.28 -0.72 -5.64
CA PHE A 26 7.00 0.61 -5.14
C PHE A 26 6.49 0.56 -3.70
N HIS A 27 7.15 1.31 -2.83
CA HIS A 27 6.71 1.54 -1.45
C HIS A 27 6.13 2.96 -1.33
N PRO A 28 4.81 3.13 -1.36
CA PRO A 28 4.18 4.45 -1.47
C PRO A 28 4.61 5.44 -0.38
N ASN A 29 4.83 4.95 0.84
CA ASN A 29 5.25 5.77 1.98
C ASN A 29 6.69 6.31 1.89
N THR A 30 7.53 5.78 1.01
CA THR A 30 8.94 6.20 0.85
C THR A 30 9.28 6.71 -0.55
N MET A 31 8.38 6.53 -1.50
CA MET A 31 8.56 6.96 -2.88
C MET A 31 8.14 8.42 -3.11
N GLY A 32 7.26 8.95 -2.28
CA GLY A 32 6.69 10.28 -2.40
C GLY A 32 5.17 10.24 -2.22
N THR A 33 4.43 10.84 -3.12
CA THR A 33 2.97 10.82 -3.08
C THR A 33 2.40 9.64 -3.89
N PHE A 34 1.15 9.24 -3.59
CA PHE A 34 0.44 8.23 -4.40
C PHE A 34 0.20 8.70 -5.84
N LEU A 35 0.17 10.02 -6.09
CA LEU A 35 0.10 10.55 -7.46
C LEU A 35 1.40 10.27 -8.24
N GLU A 36 2.54 10.34 -7.58
CA GLU A 36 3.82 9.96 -8.18
C GLU A 36 3.86 8.47 -8.48
N ILE A 37 3.37 7.62 -7.56
CA ILE A 37 3.25 6.18 -7.81
C ILE A 37 2.38 5.91 -9.05
N ASN A 38 1.23 6.57 -9.18
CA ASN A 38 0.36 6.39 -10.34
C ASN A 38 1.07 6.75 -11.67
N LYS A 39 1.84 7.86 -11.66
CA LYS A 39 2.63 8.27 -12.84
C LYS A 39 3.72 7.24 -13.18
N LEU A 40 4.49 6.82 -12.18
CA LEU A 40 5.54 5.82 -12.35
C LEU A 40 4.98 4.48 -12.82
N SER A 41 3.86 4.06 -12.25
CA SER A 41 3.17 2.83 -12.65
C SER A 41 2.77 2.87 -14.13
N SER A 42 2.29 4.00 -14.61
CA SER A 42 1.96 4.17 -16.02
C SER A 42 3.19 4.02 -16.93
N ILE A 43 4.33 4.56 -16.53
CA ILE A 43 5.60 4.43 -17.27
C ILE A 43 6.06 2.97 -17.29
N VAL A 44 6.04 2.29 -16.14
CA VAL A 44 6.44 0.89 -16.03
C VAL A 44 5.56 0.00 -16.92
N ARG A 45 4.24 0.19 -16.89
CA ARG A 45 3.33 -0.57 -17.76
C ARG A 45 3.57 -0.29 -19.24
N ALA A 46 3.81 0.97 -19.61
CA ALA A 46 4.15 1.32 -20.98
C ALA A 46 5.42 0.63 -21.46
N SER A 47 6.35 0.36 -20.55
CA SER A 47 7.57 -0.41 -20.80
C SER A 47 7.35 -1.93 -20.77
N LYS A 48 6.12 -2.40 -20.69
CA LYS A 48 5.72 -3.83 -20.60
C LYS A 48 6.36 -4.56 -19.42
N LYS A 49 6.55 -3.86 -18.31
CA LYS A 49 7.09 -4.39 -17.06
C LYS A 49 6.01 -4.43 -15.98
N GLY A 50 6.20 -5.29 -15.00
CA GLY A 50 5.24 -5.47 -13.92
C GLY A 50 5.50 -4.54 -12.73
N ILE A 51 4.49 -4.41 -11.88
CA ILE A 51 4.50 -3.58 -10.69
C ILE A 51 4.22 -4.47 -9.48
N MET A 52 4.92 -4.20 -8.42
CA MET A 52 4.66 -4.70 -7.08
C MET A 52 4.46 -3.49 -6.15
N ILE A 53 3.50 -3.57 -5.26
CA ILE A 53 3.31 -2.58 -4.20
C ILE A 53 3.76 -3.19 -2.88
N GLY A 54 4.82 -2.65 -2.33
CA GLY A 54 5.35 -3.06 -1.03
C GLY A 54 4.62 -2.38 0.14
N ASP A 55 4.67 -3.00 1.31
CA ASP A 55 3.90 -2.58 2.48
C ASP A 55 4.66 -1.72 3.49
N SER A 56 5.95 -1.91 3.61
CA SER A 56 6.77 -1.31 4.68
C SER A 56 6.22 -1.61 6.09
N SER A 57 5.64 -2.78 6.29
CA SER A 57 5.04 -3.23 7.56
C SER A 57 3.84 -2.40 8.01
N LEU A 58 3.02 -1.94 7.08
CA LEU A 58 1.81 -1.19 7.37
C LEU A 58 0.72 -2.10 7.96
N VAL A 59 -0.17 -1.47 8.73
CA VAL A 59 -1.28 -2.13 9.41
C VAL A 59 -2.58 -1.34 9.24
N GLY A 60 -3.71 -2.00 9.41
CA GLY A 60 -5.02 -1.38 9.45
C GLY A 60 -5.40 -0.64 8.16
N ALA A 61 -5.87 0.60 8.31
CA ALA A 61 -6.35 1.42 7.20
C ALA A 61 -5.30 1.65 6.10
N ALA A 62 -4.03 1.76 6.46
CA ALA A 62 -2.95 1.93 5.50
C ALA A 62 -2.77 0.68 4.63
N CYS A 63 -2.90 -0.50 5.21
CA CYS A 63 -2.84 -1.76 4.47
C CYS A 63 -3.92 -1.82 3.39
N THR A 64 -5.17 -1.53 3.75
CA THR A 64 -6.29 -1.49 2.79
C THR A 64 -6.06 -0.46 1.68
N PHE A 65 -5.54 0.72 2.04
CA PHE A 65 -5.24 1.74 1.04
C PHE A 65 -4.20 1.26 0.01
N TRP A 66 -3.15 0.57 0.46
CA TRP A 66 -2.14 0.02 -0.44
C TRP A 66 -2.69 -1.09 -1.32
N GLN A 67 -3.58 -1.92 -0.79
CA GLN A 67 -4.28 -2.92 -1.58
C GLN A 67 -5.11 -2.28 -2.70
N GLN A 68 -5.88 -1.24 -2.39
CA GLN A 68 -6.65 -0.50 -3.39
C GLN A 68 -5.74 0.21 -4.40
N LEU A 69 -4.62 0.79 -3.94
CA LEU A 69 -3.64 1.41 -4.82
C LEU A 69 -3.02 0.38 -5.78
N ALA A 70 -2.73 -0.82 -5.30
CA ALA A 70 -2.21 -1.90 -6.13
C ALA A 70 -3.19 -2.29 -7.23
N VAL A 71 -4.47 -2.45 -6.91
CA VAL A 71 -5.51 -2.74 -7.90
C VAL A 71 -5.66 -1.60 -8.89
N GLY A 72 -5.73 -0.35 -8.42
CA GLY A 72 -5.85 0.83 -9.29
C GLY A 72 -4.66 1.03 -10.24
N ASN A 73 -3.50 0.50 -9.89
CA ASN A 73 -2.29 0.53 -10.72
C ASN A 73 -2.03 -0.76 -11.48
N GLU A 74 -2.96 -1.71 -11.47
CA GLU A 74 -2.82 -3.03 -12.13
C GLU A 74 -1.54 -3.76 -11.68
N ALA A 75 -1.20 -3.65 -10.39
CA ALA A 75 -0.03 -4.31 -9.85
C ALA A 75 -0.17 -5.83 -9.91
N SER A 76 0.92 -6.51 -10.26
CA SER A 76 0.97 -7.98 -10.30
C SER A 76 0.95 -8.57 -8.90
N TRP A 77 1.52 -7.86 -7.93
CA TRP A 77 1.60 -8.29 -6.54
C TRP A 77 1.43 -7.12 -5.59
N VAL A 78 0.94 -7.43 -4.39
CA VAL A 78 0.88 -6.52 -3.26
C VAL A 78 1.34 -7.24 -1.99
N GLU A 79 2.23 -6.59 -1.23
CA GLU A 79 2.64 -7.08 0.10
C GLU A 79 1.73 -6.61 1.22
N ALA A 80 0.91 -5.61 0.97
CA ALA A 80 0.07 -4.95 1.96
C ALA A 80 -0.98 -5.92 2.52
N MET A 81 -0.52 -6.80 3.40
CA MET A 81 -1.30 -7.76 4.16
C MET A 81 -1.19 -7.44 5.63
N GLU A 82 -2.31 -7.52 6.31
CA GLU A 82 -2.36 -7.29 7.74
C GLU A 82 -1.55 -8.37 8.46
N LYS A 83 -0.47 -7.95 9.11
CA LYS A 83 0.36 -8.85 9.91
C LYS A 83 -0.19 -8.85 11.33
N PRO A 84 -0.55 -10.01 11.91
CA PRO A 84 -0.97 -10.08 13.30
C PRO A 84 0.19 -9.65 14.19
N GLN A 85 0.04 -8.51 14.83
CA GLN A 85 0.95 -8.03 15.86
C GLN A 85 0.22 -8.05 17.19
N GLU A 86 0.71 -8.81 18.13
CA GLU A 86 0.07 -9.06 19.45
C GLU A 86 -0.04 -7.80 20.26
N ASN A 87 0.12 -6.68 20.04
CA ASN A 87 -0.06 -5.45 20.84
C ASN A 87 -0.19 -4.19 19.98
N ASP A 88 -0.66 -4.33 18.74
CA ASP A 88 -0.84 -3.17 17.89
C ASP A 88 -2.16 -2.47 18.23
N SER A 89 -2.04 -1.35 18.94
CA SER A 89 -3.20 -0.52 19.29
C SER A 89 -3.94 0.03 18.08
N PHE A 90 -3.26 0.17 16.95
CA PHE A 90 -3.88 0.62 15.70
C PHE A 90 -4.86 -0.43 15.12
N LEU A 91 -4.49 -1.70 15.13
CA LEU A 91 -5.38 -2.78 14.68
C LEU A 91 -6.66 -2.83 15.52
N ASN A 92 -6.55 -2.52 16.79
CA ASN A 92 -7.69 -2.51 17.69
C ASN A 92 -8.72 -1.40 17.42
N CYS A 93 -8.37 -0.37 16.66
CA CYS A 93 -9.28 0.72 16.30
C CYS A 93 -10.01 0.47 14.97
N VAL A 94 -9.59 -0.51 14.19
CA VAL A 94 -10.24 -0.88 12.93
C VAL A 94 -11.26 -1.96 13.21
N ILE A 95 -12.53 -1.67 12.92
CA ILE A 95 -13.65 -2.61 13.12
C ILE A 95 -13.68 -3.61 11.97
N ASP A 96 -13.57 -3.11 10.73
CA ASP A 96 -13.47 -3.94 9.55
C ASP A 96 -11.98 -4.13 9.23
N LYS A 97 -11.51 -5.35 9.24
CA LYS A 97 -10.12 -5.66 8.88
C LYS A 97 -9.83 -5.39 7.40
N ALA A 98 -8.56 -5.10 7.10
CA ALA A 98 -8.06 -5.21 5.75
C ALA A 98 -8.35 -6.62 5.21
N THR A 99 -8.64 -6.73 3.92
CA THR A 99 -8.98 -8.01 3.32
C THR A 99 -7.76 -8.93 3.31
N ASP A 100 -7.91 -10.08 3.93
CA ASP A 100 -6.92 -11.16 3.82
C ASP A 100 -6.95 -11.80 2.42
N LEU A 101 -5.98 -12.65 2.14
CA LEU A 101 -5.97 -13.44 0.91
C LEU A 101 -7.16 -14.39 0.88
N ASN A 102 -7.85 -14.44 -0.25
CA ASN A 102 -8.83 -15.47 -0.50
C ASN A 102 -8.16 -16.83 -0.80
N SER A 103 -8.95 -17.87 -1.04
CA SER A 103 -8.46 -19.24 -1.32
C SER A 103 -7.56 -19.33 -2.57
N GLU A 104 -7.63 -18.35 -3.46
CA GLU A 104 -6.78 -18.27 -4.66
C GLU A 104 -5.50 -17.45 -4.44
N GLY A 105 -5.26 -16.98 -3.23
CA GLY A 105 -4.11 -16.11 -2.91
C GLY A 105 -4.25 -14.69 -3.45
N LYS A 106 -5.47 -14.22 -3.68
CA LYS A 106 -5.78 -12.88 -4.19
C LYS A 106 -6.42 -12.02 -3.12
N VAL A 107 -6.15 -10.73 -3.18
CA VAL A 107 -6.84 -9.71 -2.37
C VAL A 107 -8.09 -9.24 -3.10
N GLU A 108 -9.21 -9.22 -2.41
CA GLU A 108 -10.47 -8.70 -2.93
C GLU A 108 -10.60 -7.21 -2.61
N VAL A 109 -11.02 -6.43 -3.62
CA VAL A 109 -11.21 -5.00 -3.43
C VAL A 109 -12.50 -4.72 -2.69
N ASN A 110 -12.41 -3.87 -1.68
CA ASN A 110 -13.58 -3.36 -0.98
C ASN A 110 -14.09 -2.08 -1.67
N PHE A 111 -15.29 -2.15 -2.22
CA PHE A 111 -15.93 -1.03 -2.93
C PHE A 111 -16.83 -0.15 -2.04
N LYS A 112 -16.76 -0.28 -0.73
CA LYS A 112 -17.47 0.64 0.17
C LYS A 112 -16.87 2.07 0.08
N PRO A 113 -17.63 3.10 0.50
CA PRO A 113 -17.12 4.48 0.47
C PRO A 113 -15.80 4.68 1.23
N GLY A 114 -14.98 5.61 0.79
CA GLY A 114 -13.65 5.86 1.35
C GLY A 114 -12.71 4.68 1.13
N PHE A 115 -12.01 4.26 2.17
CA PHE A 115 -11.16 3.05 2.14
C PHE A 115 -11.97 1.77 2.40
N GLY A 116 -13.28 1.87 2.56
CA GLY A 116 -14.13 0.75 2.87
C GLY A 116 -13.97 0.20 4.29
N LEU A 117 -13.28 0.90 5.15
CA LEU A 117 -13.06 0.53 6.54
C LEU A 117 -14.00 1.28 7.49
N LYS A 118 -14.33 0.63 8.57
CA LYS A 118 -15.01 1.25 9.70
C LYS A 118 -14.02 1.38 10.85
N VAL A 119 -13.87 2.59 11.36
CA VAL A 119 -12.97 2.91 12.47
C VAL A 119 -13.80 3.21 13.71
N ASP A 120 -13.39 2.69 14.86
CA ASP A 120 -13.90 3.09 16.16
C ASP A 120 -13.17 4.38 16.60
N GLU A 121 -13.73 5.51 16.24
CA GLU A 121 -13.14 6.83 16.52
C GLU A 121 -12.94 7.06 18.02
N LYS A 122 -13.87 6.61 18.86
CA LYS A 122 -13.75 6.77 20.32
C LYS A 122 -12.55 6.01 20.86
N LYS A 123 -12.39 4.77 20.39
CA LYS A 123 -11.26 3.94 20.78
C LYS A 123 -9.95 4.51 20.24
N LEU A 124 -9.92 4.96 18.99
CA LEU A 124 -8.78 5.61 18.39
C LEU A 124 -8.34 6.82 19.22
N LEU A 125 -9.25 7.72 19.56
CA LEU A 125 -8.96 8.89 20.38
C LEU A 125 -8.49 8.53 21.81
N SER A 126 -9.02 7.45 22.38
CA SER A 126 -8.59 6.99 23.72
C SER A 126 -7.18 6.40 23.73
N LEU A 127 -6.68 5.95 22.59
CA LEU A 127 -5.35 5.35 22.43
C LEU A 127 -4.32 6.35 21.90
N ALA A 128 -4.75 7.52 21.44
CA ALA A 128 -3.85 8.54 20.93
C ALA A 128 -3.14 9.25 22.09
N ASP A 129 -1.83 9.39 22.00
CA ASP A 129 -1.02 10.16 22.98
C ASP A 129 -1.35 11.65 22.93
N SER A 130 -1.72 12.15 21.75
CA SER A 130 -2.19 13.52 21.57
C SER A 130 -3.12 13.62 20.36
N HIS A 131 -4.05 14.57 20.40
CA HIS A 131 -4.93 14.89 19.28
C HIS A 131 -5.19 16.40 19.23
N LEU A 132 -5.42 16.89 18.02
CA LEU A 132 -5.82 18.28 17.80
C LEU A 132 -7.34 18.31 17.57
N ASN A 133 -8.03 19.13 18.36
CA ASN A 133 -9.41 19.52 18.06
C ASN A 133 -9.35 20.66 17.02
N ILE A 134 -9.78 20.37 15.82
CA ILE A 134 -9.87 21.34 14.72
C ILE A 134 -11.29 21.88 14.65
#